data_b2b34d70f844557a5b03ea30e2674a6b
#
_entry.id   b2b34d70f844557a5b03ea30e2674a6b
#
_cell.length_a   1.000
_cell.length_b   1.000
_cell.length_c   1.000
_cell.angle_alpha   90.00
_cell.angle_beta   90.00
_cell.angle_gamma   90.00
#
_symmetry.space_group_name_H-M   'P 1'
#
loop_
_entity.id
_entity.type
_entity.pdbx_description
1 polymer ?
#
loop_
_entity_poly.entity_id
_entity_poly.type
_entity_poly.pdbx_seq_one_letter_code
_entity_poly.pdbx_strand_id
1 'polypeptide(L)'
;MTFILIGLVLYTLPIVVFNYVLNKHDNILDNMPYTAEEFGRTILDELGIKDVEIEPTGAGDHYDPDKKKIRIKNYRLNRKSITALSIITHEIGHAIQDHEDYAPLNRRQKILKRTTWISRLAGGIMYIGIGPIIATGMIPLVKLSALIILSSILISLILHVITLDVEFDASYKRALPLLREKIPENYHSQCNRVLQQLHLHMLWDH
;
A
#
# COMPACT_ATOMS: atom_id res chain seq x y z
N MET A 1 -19.02 18.25 -19.87
CA MET A 1 -18.81 18.71 -18.50
C MET A 1 -19.20 17.64 -17.45
N THR A 2 -20.37 17.05 -17.55
CA THR A 2 -20.91 16.04 -16.61
C THR A 2 -19.99 14.81 -16.44
N PHE A 3 -19.46 14.24 -17.52
CA PHE A 3 -18.57 13.08 -17.46
C PHE A 3 -17.23 13.36 -16.76
N ILE A 4 -16.70 14.58 -16.93
CA ILE A 4 -15.45 15.00 -16.25
C ILE A 4 -15.69 15.11 -14.73
N LEU A 5 -16.83 15.66 -14.32
CA LEU A 5 -17.21 15.77 -12.91
C LEU A 5 -17.40 14.38 -12.28
N ILE A 6 -18.09 13.48 -12.97
CA ILE A 6 -18.26 12.08 -12.51
C ILE A 6 -16.90 11.40 -12.37
N GLY A 7 -16.03 11.53 -13.36
CA GLY A 7 -14.67 10.97 -13.30
C GLY A 7 -13.86 11.53 -12.12
N LEU A 8 -13.94 12.84 -11.88
CA LEU A 8 -13.26 13.50 -10.76
C LEU A 8 -13.79 12.99 -9.41
N VAL A 9 -15.11 12.86 -9.26
CA VAL A 9 -15.74 12.33 -8.04
C VAL A 9 -15.32 10.87 -7.81
N LEU A 10 -15.38 10.03 -8.83
CA LEU A 10 -14.96 8.62 -8.71
C LEU A 10 -13.48 8.49 -8.35
N TYR A 11 -12.63 9.39 -8.82
CA TYR A 11 -11.20 9.39 -8.48
C TYR A 11 -10.92 9.90 -7.07
N THR A 12 -11.60 10.97 -6.63
CA THR A 12 -11.31 11.62 -5.34
C THR A 12 -12.02 10.96 -4.16
N LEU A 13 -13.21 10.37 -4.37
CA LEU A 13 -14.04 9.82 -3.30
C LEU A 13 -13.31 8.74 -2.44
N PRO A 14 -12.60 7.76 -3.01
CA PRO A 14 -11.85 6.78 -2.21
C PRO A 14 -10.80 7.43 -1.30
N ILE A 15 -10.08 8.43 -1.81
CA ILE A 15 -9.05 9.17 -1.05
C ILE A 15 -9.70 9.92 0.13
N VAL A 16 -10.85 10.57 -0.11
CA VAL A 16 -11.59 11.29 0.94
C VAL A 16 -12.09 10.32 2.00
N VAL A 17 -12.68 9.19 1.60
CA VAL A 17 -13.20 8.17 2.53
C VAL A 17 -12.05 7.58 3.35
N PHE A 18 -10.94 7.24 2.72
CA PHE A 18 -9.74 6.75 3.38
C PHE A 18 -9.26 7.71 4.48
N ASN A 19 -9.01 8.97 4.12
CA ASN A 19 -8.56 9.97 5.09
C ASN A 19 -9.58 10.22 6.20
N TYR A 20 -10.88 10.22 5.88
CA TYR A 20 -11.93 10.37 6.87
C TYR A 20 -11.91 9.24 7.91
N VAL A 21 -11.82 7.98 7.47
CA VAL A 21 -11.82 6.83 8.38
C VAL A 21 -10.55 6.82 9.24
N LEU A 22 -9.38 7.07 8.66
CA LEU A 22 -8.14 7.13 9.41
C LEU A 22 -8.20 8.23 10.48
N ASN A 23 -8.61 9.44 10.10
CA ASN A 23 -8.70 10.57 11.04
C ASN A 23 -9.72 10.32 12.15
N LYS A 24 -10.85 9.68 11.83
CA LYS A 24 -11.90 9.35 12.81
C LYS A 24 -11.40 8.42 13.92
N HIS A 25 -10.48 7.52 13.60
CA HIS A 25 -9.93 6.53 14.56
C HIS A 25 -8.50 6.88 15.04
N ASP A 26 -8.04 8.10 14.75
CA ASP A 26 -6.71 8.59 15.15
C ASP A 26 -6.71 9.40 16.47
N ASN A 27 -7.78 9.32 17.24
CA ASN A 27 -7.82 9.92 18.57
C ASN A 27 -6.89 9.16 19.53
N ILE A 28 -6.18 9.91 20.38
CA ILE A 28 -5.31 9.34 21.41
C ILE A 28 -6.19 8.63 22.45
N LEU A 29 -5.82 7.40 22.76
CA LEU A 29 -6.50 6.56 23.75
C LEU A 29 -5.63 6.46 25.01
N ASP A 30 -6.04 7.12 26.08
CA ASP A 30 -5.30 7.16 27.35
C ASP A 30 -5.11 5.76 27.96
N ASN A 31 -6.05 4.85 27.69
CA ASN A 31 -6.02 3.47 28.19
C ASN A 31 -5.18 2.52 27.33
N MET A 32 -4.59 3.01 26.24
CA MET A 32 -3.73 2.19 25.38
C MET A 32 -2.32 2.12 25.96
N PRO A 33 -1.83 0.93 26.34
CA PRO A 33 -0.55 0.80 27.03
C PRO A 33 0.66 1.12 26.13
N TYR A 34 0.51 0.98 24.80
CA TYR A 34 1.60 1.08 23.83
C TYR A 34 1.42 2.24 22.89
N THR A 35 2.53 2.89 22.51
CA THR A 35 2.64 3.65 21.26
C THR A 35 2.69 2.68 20.06
N ALA A 36 2.50 3.20 18.84
CA ALA A 36 2.60 2.34 17.66
C ALA A 36 4.01 1.71 17.54
N GLU A 37 5.07 2.45 17.86
CA GLU A 37 6.44 1.92 17.81
C GLU A 37 6.65 0.79 18.84
N GLU A 38 6.28 1.02 20.10
CA GLU A 38 6.39 0.01 21.16
C GLU A 38 5.59 -1.24 20.83
N PHE A 39 4.36 -1.04 20.32
CA PHE A 39 3.49 -2.13 19.88
C PHE A 39 4.11 -2.95 18.75
N GLY A 40 4.63 -2.27 17.73
CA GLY A 40 5.28 -2.93 16.61
C GLY A 40 6.52 -3.71 17.00
N ARG A 41 7.39 -3.14 17.85
CA ARG A 41 8.59 -3.83 18.37
C ARG A 41 8.21 -5.07 19.18
N THR A 42 7.21 -4.95 20.05
CA THR A 42 6.71 -6.08 20.86
C THR A 42 6.25 -7.24 19.96
N ILE A 43 5.49 -6.95 18.89
CA ILE A 43 5.01 -7.98 17.97
C ILE A 43 6.18 -8.63 17.21
N LEU A 44 7.12 -7.85 16.69
CA LEU A 44 8.29 -8.38 15.97
C LEU A 44 9.15 -9.29 16.87
N ASP A 45 9.36 -8.88 18.11
CA ASP A 45 10.14 -9.65 19.12
C ASP A 45 9.44 -10.98 19.45
N GLU A 46 8.13 -10.98 19.67
CA GLU A 46 7.34 -12.18 19.95
C GLU A 46 7.32 -13.17 18.78
N LEU A 47 7.31 -12.65 17.54
CA LEU A 47 7.39 -13.45 16.31
C LEU A 47 8.83 -13.90 15.99
N GLY A 48 9.83 -13.43 16.74
CA GLY A 48 11.23 -13.75 16.49
C GLY A 48 11.82 -13.10 15.23
N ILE A 49 11.16 -12.10 14.66
CA ILE A 49 11.62 -11.35 13.47
C ILE A 49 12.58 -10.23 13.92
N LYS A 50 13.87 -10.56 13.97
CA LYS A 50 14.92 -9.67 14.51
C LYS A 50 15.63 -8.82 13.46
N ASP A 51 15.47 -9.16 12.19
CA ASP A 51 16.11 -8.50 11.06
C ASP A 51 15.31 -7.32 10.50
N VAL A 52 14.13 -7.04 11.06
CA VAL A 52 13.26 -5.93 10.64
C VAL A 52 13.35 -4.77 11.62
N GLU A 53 13.71 -3.61 11.10
CA GLU A 53 13.79 -2.35 11.87
C GLU A 53 12.55 -1.48 11.64
N ILE A 54 12.13 -0.73 12.67
CA ILE A 54 11.09 0.29 12.57
C ILE A 54 11.77 1.66 12.58
N GLU A 55 11.50 2.48 11.56
CA GLU A 55 12.07 3.82 11.43
C GLU A 55 11.03 4.86 10.99
N PRO A 56 11.21 6.15 11.37
CA PRO A 56 10.35 7.22 10.92
C PRO A 56 10.54 7.54 9.44
N THR A 57 9.47 8.00 8.78
CA THR A 57 9.52 8.48 7.40
C THR A 57 8.72 9.76 7.18
N GLY A 58 9.14 10.55 6.19
CA GLY A 58 8.36 11.68 5.66
C GLY A 58 7.46 11.28 4.49
N ALA A 59 7.65 10.07 3.94
CA ALA A 59 6.84 9.50 2.86
C ALA A 59 5.58 8.78 3.40
N GLY A 60 4.94 7.94 2.61
CA GLY A 60 3.84 7.07 3.05
C GLY A 60 4.34 5.96 4.00
N ASP A 61 3.43 5.43 4.81
CA ASP A 61 3.70 4.26 5.64
C ASP A 61 3.89 3.04 4.73
N HIS A 62 4.95 2.26 4.93
CA HIS A 62 5.23 1.08 4.10
C HIS A 62 6.30 0.18 4.72
N TYR A 63 6.25 -1.11 4.35
CA TYR A 63 7.35 -2.04 4.54
C TYR A 63 8.27 -2.06 3.31
N ASP A 64 9.59 -1.94 3.53
CA ASP A 64 10.63 -2.05 2.50
C ASP A 64 11.33 -3.43 2.63
N PRO A 65 10.98 -4.42 1.79
CA PRO A 65 11.53 -5.77 1.89
C PRO A 65 13.00 -5.86 1.47
N ASP A 66 13.48 -4.94 0.64
CA ASP A 66 14.89 -4.92 0.22
C ASP A 66 15.80 -4.45 1.36
N LYS A 67 15.30 -3.58 2.23
CA LYS A 67 16.04 -3.02 3.38
C LYS A 67 15.63 -3.64 4.71
N LYS A 68 14.57 -4.48 4.73
CA LYS A 68 13.99 -5.04 5.94
C LYS A 68 13.56 -3.95 6.94
N LYS A 69 12.83 -2.94 6.44
CA LYS A 69 12.45 -1.79 7.25
C LYS A 69 10.95 -1.49 7.15
N ILE A 70 10.33 -1.34 8.30
CA ILE A 70 8.99 -0.79 8.45
C ILE A 70 9.13 0.72 8.64
N ARG A 71 8.61 1.50 7.68
CA ARG A 71 8.67 2.95 7.70
C ARG A 71 7.30 3.52 7.99
N ILE A 72 7.21 4.23 9.11
CA ILE A 72 5.97 4.83 9.59
C ILE A 72 6.13 6.34 9.69
N LYS A 73 5.10 7.10 9.33
CA LYS A 73 5.12 8.56 9.48
C LYS A 73 5.46 8.94 10.90
N ASN A 74 6.42 9.85 11.05
CA ASN A 74 7.00 10.22 12.35
C ASN A 74 5.95 10.54 13.43
N TYR A 75 4.89 11.27 13.07
CA TYR A 75 3.82 11.64 14.02
C TYR A 75 2.98 10.42 14.49
N ARG A 76 3.00 9.29 13.77
CA ARG A 76 2.25 8.08 14.12
C ARG A 76 3.02 7.16 15.05
N LEU A 77 4.36 7.11 14.96
CA LEU A 77 5.18 6.21 15.78
C LEU A 77 4.92 6.36 17.28
N ASN A 78 4.84 7.61 17.76
CA ASN A 78 4.61 7.92 19.16
C ASN A 78 3.12 8.00 19.54
N ARG A 79 2.22 7.61 18.63
CA ARG A 79 0.79 7.79 18.82
C ARG A 79 0.15 6.52 19.39
N LYS A 80 -0.76 6.71 20.36
CA LYS A 80 -1.57 5.66 20.98
C LYS A 80 -2.98 5.72 20.40
N SER A 81 -3.15 5.43 19.09
CA SER A 81 -4.45 5.47 18.41
C SER A 81 -4.71 4.18 17.64
N ILE A 82 -5.98 3.84 17.44
CA ILE A 82 -6.36 2.65 16.66
C ILE A 82 -5.79 2.73 15.25
N THR A 83 -5.80 3.91 14.64
CA THR A 83 -5.22 4.11 13.31
C THR A 83 -3.72 3.81 13.29
N ALA A 84 -2.95 4.36 14.23
CA ALA A 84 -1.50 4.15 14.28
C ALA A 84 -1.14 2.68 14.54
N LEU A 85 -1.83 2.04 15.49
CA LEU A 85 -1.63 0.63 15.80
C LEU A 85 -2.02 -0.28 14.64
N SER A 86 -3.13 0.00 13.95
CA SER A 86 -3.56 -0.79 12.78
C SER A 86 -2.60 -0.66 11.61
N ILE A 87 -2.08 0.54 11.34
CA ILE A 87 -1.12 0.78 10.26
C ILE A 87 0.18 0.02 10.52
N ILE A 88 0.79 0.18 11.71
CA ILE A 88 2.05 -0.51 11.97
C ILE A 88 1.88 -2.03 11.93
N THR A 89 0.74 -2.55 12.41
CA THR A 89 0.48 -4.00 12.37
C THR A 89 0.24 -4.48 10.93
N HIS A 90 -0.35 -3.66 10.06
CA HIS A 90 -0.45 -3.96 8.63
C HIS A 90 0.92 -4.08 7.97
N GLU A 91 1.84 -3.15 8.24
CA GLU A 91 3.22 -3.21 7.73
C GLU A 91 4.00 -4.40 8.30
N ILE A 92 3.73 -4.78 9.56
CA ILE A 92 4.23 -6.03 10.13
C ILE A 92 3.66 -7.24 9.38
N GLY A 93 2.39 -7.18 8.94
CA GLY A 93 1.81 -8.21 8.07
C GLY A 93 2.65 -8.46 6.81
N HIS A 94 3.13 -7.40 6.17
CA HIS A 94 4.06 -7.51 5.04
C HIS A 94 5.44 -8.04 5.44
N ALA A 95 5.94 -7.65 6.61
CA ALA A 95 7.21 -8.19 7.11
C ALA A 95 7.12 -9.70 7.40
N ILE A 96 5.99 -10.17 7.93
CA ILE A 96 5.72 -11.61 8.12
C ILE A 96 5.65 -12.33 6.77
N GLN A 97 4.95 -11.76 5.78
CA GLN A 97 4.89 -12.32 4.42
C GLN A 97 6.28 -12.52 3.82
N ASP A 98 7.14 -11.53 3.99
CA ASP A 98 8.51 -11.56 3.49
C ASP A 98 9.38 -12.57 4.27
N HIS A 99 9.24 -12.64 5.59
CA HIS A 99 9.92 -13.60 6.45
C HIS A 99 9.53 -15.07 6.13
N GLU A 100 8.28 -15.29 5.72
CA GLU A 100 7.75 -16.61 5.35
C GLU A 100 7.89 -16.96 3.86
N ASP A 101 8.60 -16.14 3.08
CA ASP A 101 8.74 -16.31 1.63
C ASP A 101 7.39 -16.41 0.89
N TYR A 102 6.39 -15.60 1.30
CA TYR A 102 5.04 -15.64 0.73
C TYR A 102 5.05 -15.44 -0.79
N ALA A 103 4.66 -16.47 -1.52
CA ALA A 103 4.81 -16.54 -2.97
C ALA A 103 4.15 -15.38 -3.75
N PRO A 104 2.92 -14.88 -3.42
CA PRO A 104 2.34 -13.72 -4.09
C PRO A 104 3.16 -12.44 -3.92
N LEU A 105 3.68 -12.15 -2.71
CA LEU A 105 4.55 -10.99 -2.47
C LEU A 105 5.81 -11.06 -3.33
N ASN A 106 6.48 -12.22 -3.35
CA ASN A 106 7.68 -12.45 -4.13
C ASN A 106 7.42 -12.32 -5.65
N ARG A 107 6.27 -12.79 -6.15
CA ARG A 107 5.87 -12.62 -7.55
C ARG A 107 5.64 -11.15 -7.89
N ARG A 108 4.90 -10.40 -7.05
CA ARG A 108 4.67 -8.96 -7.20
C ARG A 108 5.98 -8.20 -7.33
N GLN A 109 6.92 -8.43 -6.40
CA GLN A 109 8.23 -7.76 -6.42
C GLN A 109 9.06 -8.08 -7.67
N LYS A 110 9.10 -9.36 -8.08
CA LYS A 110 9.81 -9.78 -9.30
C LYS A 110 9.25 -9.11 -10.54
N ILE A 111 7.92 -9.02 -10.68
CA ILE A 111 7.28 -8.35 -11.80
C ILE A 111 7.58 -6.85 -11.75
N LEU A 112 7.40 -6.19 -10.61
CA LEU A 112 7.71 -4.77 -10.44
C LEU A 112 9.14 -4.45 -10.85
N LYS A 113 10.14 -5.14 -10.30
CA LYS A 113 11.56 -4.91 -10.60
C LYS A 113 11.89 -5.09 -12.10
N ARG A 114 11.24 -6.05 -12.77
CA ARG A 114 11.49 -6.34 -14.18
C ARG A 114 10.75 -5.42 -15.15
N THR A 115 9.63 -4.83 -14.75
CA THR A 115 8.71 -4.15 -15.68
C THR A 115 8.56 -2.65 -15.43
N THR A 116 9.09 -2.10 -14.33
CA THR A 116 9.00 -0.66 -14.02
C THR A 116 9.51 0.24 -15.16
N TRP A 117 10.52 -0.20 -15.91
CA TRP A 117 11.04 0.56 -17.05
C TRP A 117 10.01 0.69 -18.19
N ILE A 118 9.17 -0.34 -18.42
CA ILE A 118 8.11 -0.32 -19.45
C ILE A 118 7.06 0.73 -19.08
N SER A 119 6.64 0.78 -17.82
CA SER A 119 5.67 1.77 -17.33
C SER A 119 6.23 3.20 -17.41
N ARG A 120 7.50 3.40 -17.09
CA ARG A 120 8.17 4.70 -17.23
C ARG A 120 8.24 5.14 -18.70
N LEU A 121 8.58 4.22 -19.61
CA LEU A 121 8.62 4.49 -21.05
C LEU A 121 7.23 4.80 -21.59
N ALA A 122 6.21 4.02 -21.22
CA ALA A 122 4.81 4.26 -21.61
C ALA A 122 4.32 5.64 -21.13
N GLY A 123 4.62 6.02 -19.88
CA GLY A 123 4.33 7.35 -19.33
C GLY A 123 5.00 8.46 -20.15
N GLY A 124 6.30 8.33 -20.46
CA GLY A 124 7.01 9.30 -21.29
C GLY A 124 6.38 9.44 -22.69
N ILE A 125 5.98 8.34 -23.32
CA ILE A 125 5.28 8.36 -24.61
C ILE A 125 3.93 9.09 -24.48
N MET A 126 3.14 8.77 -23.45
CA MET A 126 1.82 9.38 -23.28
C MET A 126 1.87 10.87 -23.01
N TYR A 127 2.76 11.34 -22.15
CA TYR A 127 2.76 12.73 -21.70
C TYR A 127 3.55 13.67 -22.61
N ILE A 128 4.62 13.17 -23.26
CA ILE A 128 5.55 14.03 -24.03
C ILE A 128 5.61 13.58 -25.50
N GLY A 129 5.61 12.27 -25.76
CA GLY A 129 5.95 11.70 -27.05
C GLY A 129 4.77 11.53 -28.02
N ILE A 130 3.54 11.36 -27.54
CA ILE A 130 2.42 10.96 -28.42
C ILE A 130 2.12 11.98 -29.51
N GLY A 131 2.13 13.26 -29.20
CA GLY A 131 1.88 14.33 -30.17
C GLY A 131 2.94 14.38 -31.28
N PRO A 132 4.25 14.51 -30.95
CA PRO A 132 5.32 14.43 -31.95
C PRO A 132 5.31 13.13 -32.77
N ILE A 133 5.07 11.97 -32.14
CA ILE A 133 5.02 10.69 -32.85
C ILE A 133 3.89 10.66 -33.90
N ILE A 134 2.70 11.14 -33.57
CA ILE A 134 1.58 11.24 -34.52
C ILE A 134 1.92 12.25 -35.65
N ALA A 135 2.54 13.37 -35.29
CA ALA A 135 2.90 14.41 -36.29
C ALA A 135 3.92 13.94 -37.32
N THR A 136 4.75 12.92 -37.01
CA THR A 136 5.67 12.33 -38.01
C THR A 136 4.95 11.60 -39.16
N GLY A 137 3.69 11.15 -38.94
CA GLY A 137 2.98 10.28 -39.87
C GLY A 137 3.58 8.88 -40.04
N MET A 138 4.58 8.51 -39.23
CA MET A 138 5.27 7.22 -39.27
C MET A 138 4.43 6.13 -38.62
N ILE A 139 3.58 5.44 -39.40
CA ILE A 139 2.70 4.36 -38.90
C ILE A 139 3.42 3.29 -38.07
N PRO A 140 4.63 2.81 -38.44
CA PRO A 140 5.34 1.84 -37.61
C PRO A 140 5.66 2.37 -36.20
N LEU A 141 6.03 3.65 -36.06
CA LEU A 141 6.34 4.28 -34.78
C LEU A 141 5.08 4.43 -33.91
N VAL A 142 3.96 4.80 -34.52
CA VAL A 142 2.65 4.87 -33.83
C VAL A 142 2.24 3.49 -33.33
N LYS A 143 2.38 2.44 -34.13
CA LYS A 143 2.08 1.06 -33.73
C LYS A 143 2.97 0.58 -32.58
N LEU A 144 4.28 0.87 -32.63
CA LEU A 144 5.22 0.52 -31.56
C LEU A 144 4.84 1.23 -30.24
N SER A 145 4.52 2.52 -30.31
CA SER A 145 4.09 3.30 -29.13
C SER A 145 2.81 2.72 -28.53
N ALA A 146 1.81 2.38 -29.35
CA ALA A 146 0.58 1.74 -28.90
C ALA A 146 0.87 0.37 -28.23
N LEU A 147 1.78 -0.44 -28.79
CA LEU A 147 2.16 -1.72 -28.18
C LEU A 147 2.79 -1.54 -26.78
N ILE A 148 3.68 -0.56 -26.64
CA ILE A 148 4.32 -0.26 -25.34
C ILE A 148 3.28 0.17 -24.30
N ILE A 149 2.36 1.07 -24.68
CA ILE A 149 1.29 1.54 -23.79
C ILE A 149 0.36 0.38 -23.39
N LEU A 150 -0.09 -0.42 -24.35
CA LEU A 150 -0.94 -1.59 -24.07
C LEU A 150 -0.25 -2.62 -23.18
N SER A 151 1.04 -2.88 -23.40
CA SER A 151 1.84 -3.77 -22.56
C SER A 151 1.94 -3.24 -21.12
N SER A 152 2.12 -1.94 -20.95
CA SER A 152 2.15 -1.29 -19.63
C SER A 152 0.81 -1.44 -18.89
N ILE A 153 -0.31 -1.25 -19.59
CA ILE A 153 -1.66 -1.43 -19.02
C ILE A 153 -1.88 -2.89 -18.58
N LEU A 154 -1.48 -3.86 -19.43
CA LEU A 154 -1.62 -5.28 -19.09
C LEU A 154 -0.78 -5.66 -17.87
N ILE A 155 0.46 -5.19 -17.79
CA ILE A 155 1.35 -5.40 -16.65
C ILE A 155 0.74 -4.80 -15.38
N SER A 156 0.22 -3.58 -15.48
CA SER A 156 -0.45 -2.91 -14.35
C SER A 156 -1.66 -3.72 -13.86
N LEU A 157 -2.48 -4.25 -14.78
CA LEU A 157 -3.63 -5.09 -14.43
C LEU A 157 -3.20 -6.38 -13.70
N ILE A 158 -2.16 -7.06 -14.19
CA ILE A 158 -1.61 -8.28 -13.55
C ILE A 158 -1.09 -7.95 -12.14
N LEU A 159 -0.35 -6.85 -12.01
CA LEU A 159 0.16 -6.40 -10.71
C LEU A 159 -0.98 -6.09 -9.74
N HIS A 160 -2.04 -5.45 -10.22
CA HIS A 160 -3.21 -5.13 -9.42
C HIS A 160 -3.89 -6.39 -8.86
N VAL A 161 -4.09 -7.42 -9.69
CA VAL A 161 -4.67 -8.71 -9.25
C VAL A 161 -3.78 -9.40 -8.20
N ILE A 162 -2.46 -9.42 -8.41
CA ILE A 162 -1.54 -10.03 -7.44
C ILE A 162 -1.51 -9.21 -6.13
N THR A 163 -1.59 -7.89 -6.23
CA THR A 163 -1.61 -6.99 -5.06
C THR A 163 -2.83 -7.26 -4.17
N LEU A 164 -4.01 -7.56 -4.75
CA LEU A 164 -5.20 -7.94 -3.98
C LEU A 164 -4.93 -9.06 -2.97
N ASP A 165 -4.30 -10.14 -3.43
CA ASP A 165 -3.99 -11.29 -2.56
C ASP A 165 -2.99 -10.91 -1.45
N VAL A 166 -1.98 -10.11 -1.79
CA VAL A 166 -0.94 -9.66 -0.86
C VAL A 166 -1.54 -8.78 0.23
N GLU A 167 -2.33 -7.78 -0.15
CA GLU A 167 -2.94 -6.83 0.77
C GLU A 167 -4.02 -7.49 1.65
N PHE A 168 -4.81 -8.40 1.06
CA PHE A 168 -5.81 -9.17 1.83
C PHE A 168 -5.14 -10.06 2.89
N ASP A 169 -4.09 -10.76 2.52
CA ASP A 169 -3.34 -11.63 3.43
C ASP A 169 -2.67 -10.80 4.55
N ALA A 170 -2.00 -9.69 4.23
CA ALA A 170 -1.37 -8.81 5.19
C ALA A 170 -2.39 -8.25 6.21
N SER A 171 -3.53 -7.73 5.71
CA SER A 171 -4.55 -7.10 6.56
C SER A 171 -5.34 -8.10 7.40
N TYR A 172 -5.87 -9.16 6.78
CA TYR A 172 -6.90 -10.00 7.41
C TYR A 172 -6.37 -11.32 7.97
N LYS A 173 -5.32 -11.89 7.37
CA LYS A 173 -4.76 -13.16 7.87
C LYS A 173 -3.64 -12.94 8.87
N ARG A 174 -2.97 -11.78 8.83
CA ARG A 174 -1.81 -11.46 9.68
C ARG A 174 -2.10 -10.34 10.67
N ALA A 175 -2.39 -9.13 10.20
CA ALA A 175 -2.57 -7.98 11.08
C ALA A 175 -3.81 -8.08 11.98
N LEU A 176 -4.97 -8.45 11.44
CA LEU A 176 -6.21 -8.49 12.21
C LEU A 176 -6.17 -9.49 13.39
N PRO A 177 -5.65 -10.71 13.25
CA PRO A 177 -5.48 -11.62 14.40
C PRO A 177 -4.58 -11.05 15.50
N LEU A 178 -3.43 -10.46 15.14
CA LEU A 178 -2.51 -9.83 16.09
C LEU A 178 -3.17 -8.66 16.85
N LEU A 179 -3.94 -7.82 16.14
CA LEU A 179 -4.69 -6.75 16.77
C LEU A 179 -5.77 -7.28 17.73
N ARG A 180 -6.49 -8.33 17.36
CA ARG A 180 -7.52 -8.94 18.20
C ARG A 180 -6.96 -9.58 19.46
N GLU A 181 -5.76 -10.12 19.38
CA GLU A 181 -5.09 -10.73 20.54
C GLU A 181 -4.62 -9.67 21.57
N LYS A 182 -4.14 -8.54 21.07
CA LYS A 182 -3.40 -7.55 21.89
C LYS A 182 -4.19 -6.30 22.26
N ILE A 183 -5.28 -6.03 21.55
CA ILE A 183 -6.10 -4.82 21.76
C ILE A 183 -7.44 -5.22 22.35
N PRO A 184 -8.00 -4.44 23.32
CA PRO A 184 -9.30 -4.72 23.94
C PRO A 184 -10.43 -4.88 22.91
N GLU A 185 -11.35 -5.80 23.14
CA GLU A 185 -12.41 -6.23 22.22
C GLU A 185 -13.31 -5.08 21.71
N ASN A 186 -13.56 -4.09 22.57
CA ASN A 186 -14.33 -2.90 22.21
C ASN A 186 -13.75 -2.08 21.04
N TYR A 187 -12.47 -2.28 20.70
CA TYR A 187 -11.79 -1.60 19.57
C TYR A 187 -11.67 -2.48 18.31
N HIS A 188 -11.98 -3.78 18.38
CA HIS A 188 -11.79 -4.70 17.23
C HIS A 188 -12.55 -4.27 15.97
N SER A 189 -13.77 -3.73 16.13
CA SER A 189 -14.54 -3.21 15.00
C SER A 189 -13.86 -2.01 14.34
N GLN A 190 -13.21 -1.16 15.12
CA GLN A 190 -12.48 0.01 14.61
C GLN A 190 -11.19 -0.42 13.90
N CYS A 191 -10.44 -1.37 14.47
CA CYS A 191 -9.26 -1.96 13.81
C CYS A 191 -9.62 -2.56 12.46
N ASN A 192 -10.71 -3.35 12.39
CA ASN A 192 -11.17 -3.94 11.14
C ASN A 192 -11.53 -2.88 10.08
N ARG A 193 -12.18 -1.77 10.48
CA ARG A 193 -12.50 -0.66 9.56
C ARG A 193 -11.25 0.03 9.03
N VAL A 194 -10.24 0.26 9.88
CA VAL A 194 -8.98 0.86 9.46
C VAL A 194 -8.25 -0.06 8.49
N LEU A 195 -8.11 -1.35 8.81
CA LEU A 195 -7.49 -2.33 7.91
C LEU A 195 -8.23 -2.46 6.57
N GLN A 196 -9.56 -2.40 6.58
CA GLN A 196 -10.35 -2.40 5.35
C GLN A 196 -10.02 -1.20 4.46
N GLN A 197 -9.83 -0.02 5.05
CA GLN A 197 -9.45 1.18 4.29
C GLN A 197 -8.01 1.10 3.79
N LEU A 198 -7.08 0.56 4.57
CA LEU A 198 -5.71 0.32 4.12
C LEU A 198 -5.68 -0.62 2.92
N HIS A 199 -6.36 -1.77 3.02
CA HIS A 199 -6.50 -2.72 1.92
C HIS A 199 -7.08 -2.06 0.65
N LEU A 200 -8.16 -1.30 0.76
CA LEU A 200 -8.77 -0.62 -0.39
C LEU A 200 -7.89 0.51 -0.96
N HIS A 201 -7.19 1.26 -0.11
CA HIS A 201 -6.32 2.37 -0.55
C HIS A 201 -5.11 1.85 -1.33
N MET A 202 -4.48 0.77 -0.86
CA MET A 202 -3.34 0.16 -1.55
C MET A 202 -3.68 -0.37 -2.95
N LEU A 203 -4.96 -0.56 -3.26
CA LEU A 203 -5.44 -0.89 -4.60
C LEU A 203 -5.52 0.34 -5.52
N TRP A 204 -5.56 1.55 -4.97
CA TRP A 204 -5.60 2.80 -5.73
C TRP A 204 -4.22 3.40 -6.02
N ASP A 205 -3.24 3.15 -5.16
CA ASP A 205 -1.90 3.78 -5.23
C ASP A 205 -0.94 3.11 -6.23
N HIS A 206 -1.43 2.20 -7.07
CA HIS A 206 -0.66 1.51 -8.13
C HIS A 206 -1.14 1.89 -9.57
#